data_8e67377c13385abc71f4f6a202548284
#
_entry.id   8e67377c13385abc71f4f6a202548284
#
_cell.length_a   1.000
_cell.length_b   1.000
_cell.length_c   1.000
_cell.angle_alpha   90.00
_cell.angle_beta   90.00
_cell.angle_gamma   90.00
#
_symmetry.space_group_name_H-M   'P 1'
#
loop_
_entity.id
_entity.type
_entity.pdbx_description
1 polymer ?
#
loop_
_entity_poly.entity_id
_entity_poly.type
_entity_poly.pdbx_seq_one_letter_code
_entity_poly.pdbx_strand_id
1 'polypeptide(L)'
;MLNRRKFIQASAFTGFAGLLAKDAWADTGSVKGKPVVISTWDAGLAANKGAWEILGKGGRALDAVEKGVMVTEAEQSCCVGLGANPDRDGFVTL
;
A
#
# COMPACT_ATOMS: atom_id res chain seq x y z
N MET A 1 -35.38 -9.44 -19.47
CA MET A 1 -34.04 -8.87 -19.72
C MET A 1 -33.94 -7.51 -19.03
N LEU A 2 -32.88 -7.30 -18.30
CA LEU A 2 -32.56 -6.01 -17.70
C LEU A 2 -32.17 -4.99 -18.78
N ASN A 3 -33.00 -3.98 -18.98
CA ASN A 3 -32.65 -2.85 -19.83
C ASN A 3 -31.56 -2.00 -19.14
N ARG A 4 -30.68 -1.36 -19.93
CA ARG A 4 -29.63 -0.47 -19.42
C ARG A 4 -30.14 0.54 -18.38
N ARG A 5 -31.34 1.11 -18.60
CA ARG A 5 -31.98 2.01 -17.65
C ARG A 5 -32.30 1.35 -16.30
N LYS A 6 -32.84 0.14 -16.32
CA LYS A 6 -33.15 -0.62 -15.10
C LYS A 6 -31.88 -1.02 -14.34
N PHE A 7 -30.80 -1.34 -15.07
CA PHE A 7 -29.50 -1.63 -14.47
C PHE A 7 -28.95 -0.40 -13.75
N ILE A 8 -28.94 0.77 -14.40
CA ILE A 8 -28.47 2.02 -13.80
C ILE A 8 -29.30 2.41 -12.58
N GLN A 9 -30.64 2.27 -12.66
CA GLN A 9 -31.51 2.56 -11.52
C GLN A 9 -31.27 1.61 -10.35
N ALA A 10 -31.09 0.32 -10.61
CA ALA A 10 -30.77 -0.66 -9.58
C ALA A 10 -29.41 -0.38 -8.95
N SER A 11 -28.40 -0.05 -9.74
CA SER A 11 -27.05 0.28 -9.26
C SER A 11 -27.03 1.55 -8.40
N ALA A 12 -27.77 2.57 -8.78
CA ALA A 12 -27.90 3.82 -8.02
C ALA A 12 -28.56 3.56 -6.66
N PHE A 13 -29.58 2.70 -6.62
CA PHE A 13 -30.28 2.38 -5.37
C PHE A 13 -29.41 1.53 -4.43
N THR A 14 -28.64 0.59 -5.00
CA THR A 14 -27.70 -0.24 -4.22
C THR A 14 -26.52 0.59 -3.70
N GLY A 15 -26.02 1.53 -4.49
CA GLY A 15 -24.96 2.45 -4.07
C GLY A 15 -25.38 3.36 -2.92
N PHE A 16 -26.63 3.85 -2.95
CA PHE A 16 -27.16 4.69 -1.88
C PHE A 16 -27.41 3.89 -0.58
N ALA A 17 -27.87 2.65 -0.69
CA ALA A 17 -28.02 1.76 0.47
C ALA A 17 -26.67 1.42 1.12
N GLY A 18 -25.62 1.28 0.33
CA GLY A 18 -24.25 1.07 0.81
C GLY A 18 -23.70 2.25 1.61
N LEU A 19 -24.11 3.48 1.30
CA LEU A 19 -23.70 4.68 2.06
C LEU A 19 -24.36 4.77 3.45
N LEU A 20 -25.50 4.10 3.63
CA LEU A 20 -26.20 4.06 4.92
C LEU A 20 -25.69 2.94 5.83
N ALA A 21 -24.97 1.97 5.30
CA ALA A 21 -24.35 0.91 6.07
C ALA A 21 -23.04 1.43 6.69
N LYS A 22 -23.16 2.05 7.85
CA LYS A 22 -21.98 2.53 8.62
C LYS A 22 -21.01 1.40 8.99
N ASP A 23 -21.47 0.17 8.93
CA ASP A 23 -20.71 -1.02 9.29
C ASP A 23 -20.04 -1.69 8.08
N ALA A 24 -20.19 -1.14 6.88
CA ALA A 24 -19.56 -1.65 5.65
C ALA A 24 -18.09 -1.21 5.48
N TRP A 25 -17.60 -0.37 6.36
CA TRP A 25 -16.16 -0.14 6.46
C TRP A 25 -15.57 -1.39 7.10
N ALA A 26 -14.65 -2.00 6.38
CA ALA A 26 -13.89 -3.10 6.93
C ALA A 26 -13.47 -2.69 8.35
N ASP A 27 -13.96 -3.43 9.33
CA ASP A 27 -13.53 -3.25 10.70
C ASP A 27 -12.01 -3.36 10.69
N THR A 28 -11.35 -2.24 10.73
CA THR A 28 -9.93 -2.18 11.04
C THR A 28 -9.82 -2.49 12.53
N GLY A 29 -10.39 -3.63 12.91
CA GLY A 29 -10.29 -4.16 14.24
C GLY A 29 -8.85 -4.04 14.66
N SER A 30 -8.60 -3.29 15.68
CA SER A 30 -7.29 -3.15 16.27
C SER A 30 -6.71 -4.55 16.42
N VAL A 31 -5.84 -4.93 15.52
CA VAL A 31 -5.10 -6.19 15.63
C VAL A 31 -4.37 -6.10 16.95
N LYS A 32 -4.86 -6.82 17.95
CA LYS A 32 -4.26 -6.90 19.29
C LYS A 32 -2.94 -7.68 19.22
N GLY A 33 -2.06 -7.27 18.33
CA GLY A 33 -0.75 -7.88 18.13
C GLY A 33 0.33 -6.82 18.13
N LYS A 34 1.54 -7.22 18.42
CA LYS A 34 2.70 -6.35 18.22
C LYS A 34 2.87 -6.15 16.71
N PRO A 35 3.11 -4.91 16.25
CA PRO A 35 3.37 -4.69 14.84
C PRO A 35 4.62 -5.46 14.40
N VAL A 36 4.59 -5.95 13.17
CA VAL A 36 5.69 -6.71 12.56
C VAL A 36 6.02 -6.08 11.22
N VAL A 37 7.31 -5.96 10.93
CA VAL A 37 7.81 -5.54 9.62
C VAL A 37 8.65 -6.67 9.05
N ILE A 38 8.37 -7.05 7.82
CA ILE A 38 9.10 -8.07 7.09
C ILE A 38 9.50 -7.50 5.73
N SER A 39 10.73 -7.70 5.34
CA SER A 39 11.24 -7.36 4.02
C SER A 39 12.15 -8.46 3.52
N THR A 40 12.50 -8.42 2.24
CA THR A 40 13.43 -9.32 1.59
C THR A 40 14.77 -8.63 1.34
N TRP A 41 15.83 -9.41 1.29
CA TRP A 41 17.20 -9.00 0.98
C TRP A 41 17.83 -7.99 1.96
N ASP A 42 19.08 -7.70 1.77
CA ASP A 42 19.87 -6.84 2.66
C ASP A 42 19.37 -5.39 2.70
N ALA A 43 18.90 -4.87 1.54
CA ALA A 43 18.27 -3.55 1.46
C ALA A 43 17.02 -3.43 2.34
N GLY A 44 16.37 -4.55 2.65
CA GLY A 44 15.22 -4.62 3.53
C GLY A 44 15.52 -4.19 4.96
N LEU A 45 16.75 -4.28 5.43
CA LEU A 45 17.11 -3.83 6.77
C LEU A 45 16.92 -2.32 6.95
N ALA A 46 17.34 -1.54 5.96
CA ALA A 46 17.13 -0.09 5.94
C ALA A 46 15.65 0.27 5.79
N ALA A 47 14.93 -0.44 4.90
CA ALA A 47 13.50 -0.28 4.71
C ALA A 47 12.70 -0.58 5.99
N ASN A 48 13.03 -1.66 6.69
CA ASN A 48 12.40 -2.02 7.96
C ASN A 48 12.62 -0.95 9.03
N LYS A 49 13.82 -0.38 9.09
CA LYS A 49 14.11 0.72 10.01
C LYS A 49 13.24 1.95 9.72
N GLY A 50 13.11 2.33 8.45
CA GLY A 50 12.23 3.42 8.04
C GLY A 50 10.75 3.15 8.37
N ALA A 51 10.26 1.94 8.09
CA ALA A 51 8.89 1.53 8.43
C ALA A 51 8.66 1.55 9.95
N TRP A 52 9.65 1.17 10.73
CA TRP A 52 9.56 1.15 12.19
C TRP A 52 9.44 2.53 12.81
N GLU A 53 9.97 3.57 12.16
CA GLU A 53 9.78 4.97 12.61
C GLU A 53 8.29 5.36 12.70
N ILE A 54 7.46 4.74 11.87
CA ILE A 54 6.00 4.94 11.85
C ILE A 54 5.32 3.97 12.84
N LEU A 55 5.60 2.69 12.73
CA LEU A 55 4.94 1.66 13.55
C LEU A 55 5.27 1.77 15.03
N GLY A 56 6.50 2.14 15.37
CA GLY A 56 6.92 2.31 16.75
C GLY A 56 6.18 3.45 17.49
N LYS A 57 5.58 4.35 16.75
CA LYS A 57 4.74 5.45 17.27
C LYS A 57 3.24 5.14 17.20
N GLY A 58 2.87 3.92 16.83
CA GLY A 58 1.47 3.53 16.65
C GLY A 58 0.85 4.02 15.35
N GLY A 59 1.66 4.38 14.34
CA GLY A 59 1.21 4.82 13.03
C GLY A 59 0.60 3.69 12.20
N ARG A 60 -0.03 4.06 11.08
CA ARG A 60 -0.72 3.12 10.21
C ARG A 60 0.27 2.23 9.43
N ALA A 61 -0.12 1.01 9.18
CA ALA A 61 0.70 0.06 8.43
C ALA A 61 1.02 0.54 7.00
N LEU A 62 0.07 1.18 6.33
CA LEU A 62 0.27 1.70 4.97
C LEU A 62 1.32 2.82 4.95
N ASP A 63 1.27 3.74 5.90
CA ASP A 63 2.25 4.84 6.01
C ASP A 63 3.65 4.28 6.32
N ALA A 64 3.72 3.19 7.08
CA ALA A 64 4.97 2.49 7.37
C ALA A 64 5.55 1.81 6.13
N VAL A 65 4.71 1.17 5.31
CA VAL A 65 5.15 0.56 4.04
C VAL A 65 5.68 1.64 3.09
N GLU A 66 4.95 2.72 2.92
CA GLU A 66 5.40 3.85 2.09
C GLU A 66 6.76 4.37 2.56
N LYS A 67 6.90 4.65 3.84
CA LYS A 67 8.16 5.14 4.40
C LYS A 67 9.31 4.15 4.20
N GLY A 68 9.07 2.86 4.39
CA GLY A 68 10.07 1.83 4.19
C GLY A 68 10.53 1.72 2.73
N VAL A 69 9.59 1.75 1.78
CA VAL A 69 9.90 1.68 0.35
C VAL A 69 10.68 2.91 -0.11
N MET A 70 10.31 4.10 0.33
CA MET A 70 11.00 5.35 -0.01
C MET A 70 12.48 5.31 0.37
N VAL A 71 12.85 4.65 1.47
CA VAL A 71 14.26 4.50 1.86
C VAL A 71 15.04 3.76 0.79
N THR A 72 14.53 2.63 0.32
CA THR A 72 15.19 1.80 -0.69
C THR A 72 15.22 2.48 -2.07
N GLU A 73 14.14 3.15 -2.44
CA GLU A 73 14.08 3.87 -3.73
C GLU A 73 15.02 5.07 -3.80
N ALA A 74 15.29 5.72 -2.68
CA ALA A 74 16.22 6.84 -2.60
C ALA A 74 17.70 6.39 -2.62
N GLU A 75 17.98 5.15 -2.29
CA GLU A 75 19.33 4.61 -2.33
C GLU A 75 19.76 4.28 -3.76
N GLN A 76 20.93 4.74 -4.16
CA GLN A 76 21.53 4.42 -5.48
C GLN A 76 22.40 3.16 -5.43
N SER A 77 22.13 2.26 -4.51
CA SER A 77 23.04 1.14 -4.26
C SER A 77 22.75 -0.09 -5.10
N CYS A 78 21.51 -0.42 -5.40
CA CYS A 78 21.15 -1.62 -6.18
C CYS A 78 19.67 -1.70 -6.49
N CYS A 79 19.37 -2.08 -7.68
CA CYS A 79 18.24 -2.92 -8.09
C CYS A 79 16.87 -2.26 -8.18
N VAL A 80 16.63 -1.15 -7.53
CA VAL A 80 15.35 -0.42 -7.56
C VAL A 80 15.55 1.09 -7.60
N GLY A 81 14.56 1.83 -8.06
CA GLY A 81 14.59 3.29 -8.12
C GLY A 81 15.75 3.82 -8.99
N LEU A 82 16.39 4.86 -8.52
CA LEU A 82 17.50 5.52 -9.23
C LEU A 82 18.77 4.66 -9.38
N GLY A 83 18.91 3.64 -8.53
CA GLY A 83 20.00 2.66 -8.60
C GLY A 83 19.63 1.38 -9.33
N ALA A 84 18.49 1.33 -10.02
CA ALA A 84 18.04 0.14 -10.73
C ALA A 84 18.98 -0.22 -11.88
N ASN A 85 19.02 -1.51 -12.21
CA ASN A 85 19.82 -2.00 -13.31
C ASN A 85 19.30 -1.43 -14.64
N PRO A 86 20.22 -0.97 -15.53
CA PRO A 86 19.83 -0.51 -16.85
C PRO A 86 19.31 -1.67 -17.71
N ASP A 87 18.46 -1.35 -18.65
CA ASP A 87 18.07 -2.26 -19.71
C ASP A 87 19.24 -2.53 -20.67
N ARG A 88 19.01 -3.34 -21.70
CA ARG A 88 20.07 -3.66 -22.68
C ARG A 88 20.58 -2.45 -23.45
N ASP A 89 19.83 -1.35 -23.52
CA ASP A 89 20.16 -0.13 -24.22
C ASP A 89 20.80 0.91 -23.28
N GLY A 90 20.99 0.56 -22.02
CA GLY A 90 21.66 1.38 -21.00
C GLY A 90 20.74 2.36 -20.27
N PHE A 91 19.43 2.25 -20.42
CA PHE A 91 18.46 3.12 -19.76
C PHE A 91 17.88 2.45 -18.52
N VAL A 92 17.77 3.21 -17.45
CA VAL A 92 17.01 2.82 -16.27
C VAL A 92 15.57 3.28 -16.43
N THR A 93 14.66 2.32 -16.51
CA THR A 93 13.22 2.58 -16.50
C THR A 93 12.70 2.53 -15.07
N LEU A 94 12.08 3.61 -14.65
CA LEU A 94 11.42 3.74 -13.34
C LEU A 94 9.95 3.36 -13.44
#